data_89197899c01ff5cbdbbd0cfbdce150d0
#
_entry.id   89197899c01ff5cbdbbd0cfbdce150d0
#
_cell.length_a   1.000
_cell.length_b   1.000
_cell.length_c   1.000
_cell.angle_alpha   90.00
_cell.angle_beta   90.00
_cell.angle_gamma   90.00
#
_symmetry.space_group_name_H-M   'P 1'
#
loop_
_entity.id
_entity.type
_entity.pdbx_description
1 polymer ?
#
loop_
_entity_poly.entity_id
_entity_poly.type
_entity_poly.pdbx_seq_one_letter_code
_entity_poly.pdbx_strand_id
1 'polypeptide(L)'
;MHPDLVLTNARLLDPGRGAFLPHDTLVLREGRIAGFEADAGAGAEVLDLGGAVVVPGLTDGHLHPVSGAERTAGVDLSGCTDLEGVRAALAAAVRDLPEGQWLRGWGLDPNAFGDLPVSADSVGTVLDGVPAAIDLFDAHSMLASRRALELAGIDGPRRFDQGSAEVVCDPAGRPTGLLLEDAACELVEAVAPRPSFEELCRASAEVLRRMAAAGLTGGHAMDANGESLAVYAALEERGQLPLRLRIAPWVQPGVSPAELADLVRHQGEGGRRWRIAGAKLFMDGTIDNGTAWLEQPDCHGQSTGAFWPDPAEYTRVVGELHRAGVPTATHAIGDAAVRHVLDAVERAVAVHGKGTVRHRVEHIETVPDDTVARFAALGVAASMQPTHCTEYTRADHTDNWSRRLGGERADRAFRCRDLAESGARVVLGSDWPIAPFEPLGVMAGARHRRPGRDLRQPPHLPGQALTPLQALAGYTLAPAWAAGEEDRAGRLAVGHRADLTVLGQDPLAVPDTELADVPVLLTVSDGEVTHRAG
;
A
#
# COMPACT_ATOMS: atom_id res chain seq x y z
N MET A 1 25.12 -18.26 12.12
CA MET A 1 25.59 -17.78 10.80
C MET A 1 24.99 -18.72 9.78
N HIS A 2 24.27 -18.21 8.81
CA HIS A 2 23.80 -19.03 7.69
C HIS A 2 24.97 -19.34 6.77
N PRO A 3 24.95 -20.49 6.06
CA PRO A 3 25.98 -20.81 5.08
C PRO A 3 25.98 -19.75 3.98
N ASP A 4 27.16 -19.52 3.37
CA ASP A 4 27.24 -18.71 2.16
C ASP A 4 26.38 -19.37 1.07
N LEU A 5 25.72 -18.56 0.24
CA LEU A 5 24.89 -19.04 -0.86
C LEU A 5 25.51 -18.62 -2.20
N VAL A 6 25.65 -19.57 -3.11
CA VAL A 6 26.14 -19.32 -4.47
C VAL A 6 25.05 -19.68 -5.46
N LEU A 7 24.61 -18.71 -6.24
CA LEU A 7 23.67 -18.87 -7.33
C LEU A 7 24.44 -18.95 -8.63
N THR A 8 24.30 -20.05 -9.36
CA THR A 8 25.02 -20.31 -10.64
C THR A 8 24.05 -20.43 -11.79
N ASN A 9 24.54 -20.34 -13.03
CA ASN A 9 23.77 -20.45 -14.24
C ASN A 9 22.56 -19.49 -14.23
N ALA A 10 22.82 -18.23 -13.86
CA ALA A 10 21.84 -17.17 -13.69
C ALA A 10 21.96 -16.10 -14.78
N ARG A 11 20.86 -15.45 -15.10
CA ARG A 11 20.83 -14.24 -15.94
C ARG A 11 20.60 -13.05 -15.00
N LEU A 12 21.63 -12.27 -14.69
CA LEU A 12 21.62 -11.19 -13.71
C LEU A 12 21.15 -9.88 -14.36
N LEU A 13 19.93 -9.42 -14.08
CA LEU A 13 19.35 -8.22 -14.68
C LEU A 13 19.63 -6.97 -13.83
N ASP A 14 20.29 -5.97 -14.42
CA ASP A 14 20.47 -4.64 -13.80
C ASP A 14 19.34 -3.69 -14.23
N PRO A 15 18.38 -3.35 -13.34
CA PRO A 15 17.30 -2.44 -13.67
C PRO A 15 17.77 -1.01 -13.95
N GLY A 16 18.97 -0.62 -13.51
CA GLY A 16 19.53 0.70 -13.82
C GLY A 16 20.03 0.84 -15.25
N ARG A 17 20.35 -0.30 -15.90
CA ARG A 17 20.82 -0.34 -17.28
C ARG A 17 19.78 -0.92 -18.23
N GLY A 18 18.76 -1.60 -17.72
CA GLY A 18 17.81 -2.37 -18.51
C GLY A 18 18.49 -3.50 -19.30
N ALA A 19 19.56 -4.08 -18.77
CA ALA A 19 20.38 -5.08 -19.44
C ALA A 19 20.96 -6.09 -18.45
N PHE A 20 21.31 -7.28 -18.95
CA PHE A 20 21.99 -8.29 -18.16
C PHE A 20 23.45 -7.92 -17.88
N LEU A 21 23.91 -8.26 -16.69
CA LEU A 21 25.34 -8.20 -16.34
C LEU A 21 26.09 -9.31 -17.09
N PRO A 22 27.41 -9.14 -17.36
CA PRO A 22 28.24 -10.12 -18.05
C PRO A 22 28.70 -11.28 -17.13
N HIS A 23 27.87 -11.65 -16.17
CA HIS A 23 28.12 -12.69 -15.17
C HIS A 23 26.91 -13.61 -15.08
N ASP A 24 27.16 -14.88 -14.77
CA ASP A 24 26.15 -15.92 -14.59
C ASP A 24 26.14 -16.52 -13.17
N THR A 25 26.98 -15.98 -12.31
CA THR A 25 27.17 -16.44 -10.94
C THR A 25 27.04 -15.25 -9.97
N LEU A 26 26.46 -15.51 -8.79
CA LEU A 26 26.29 -14.53 -7.72
C LEU A 26 26.64 -15.19 -6.38
N VAL A 27 27.58 -14.61 -5.63
CA VAL A 27 27.99 -15.09 -4.31
C VAL A 27 27.40 -14.19 -3.22
N LEU A 28 26.66 -14.80 -2.30
CA LEU A 28 26.03 -14.14 -1.16
C LEU A 28 26.75 -14.55 0.13
N ARG A 29 27.18 -13.57 0.91
CA ARG A 29 27.88 -13.77 2.18
C ARG A 29 27.44 -12.71 3.18
N GLU A 30 27.15 -13.11 4.40
CA GLU A 30 26.78 -12.21 5.50
C GLU A 30 25.67 -11.20 5.12
N GLY A 31 24.64 -11.68 4.39
CA GLY A 31 23.52 -10.85 3.94
C GLY A 31 23.85 -9.84 2.83
N ARG A 32 25.01 -9.99 2.16
CA ARG A 32 25.46 -9.09 1.09
C ARG A 32 25.89 -9.85 -0.15
N ILE A 33 25.86 -9.16 -1.29
CA ILE A 33 26.48 -9.63 -2.53
C ILE A 33 27.99 -9.49 -2.36
N ALA A 34 28.68 -10.62 -2.29
CA ALA A 34 30.13 -10.67 -2.10
C ALA A 34 30.91 -10.63 -3.42
N GLY A 35 30.32 -11.14 -4.51
CA GLY A 35 30.97 -11.17 -5.82
C GLY A 35 30.16 -11.86 -6.90
N PHE A 36 30.76 -11.96 -8.08
CA PHE A 36 30.19 -12.56 -9.28
C PHE A 36 31.03 -13.74 -9.82
N GLU A 37 31.97 -14.25 -9.03
CA GLU A 37 32.84 -15.36 -9.39
C GLU A 37 32.59 -16.54 -8.46
N ALA A 38 32.72 -17.76 -8.96
CA ALA A 38 32.36 -19.00 -8.27
C ALA A 38 33.29 -19.40 -7.12
N ASP A 39 34.06 -18.49 -6.52
CA ASP A 39 34.84 -18.80 -5.33
C ASP A 39 33.95 -18.94 -4.10
N ALA A 40 33.23 -20.05 -4.08
CA ALA A 40 32.45 -20.47 -2.94
C ALA A 40 33.40 -20.98 -1.86
N GLY A 41 33.49 -20.27 -0.75
CA GLY A 41 34.21 -20.78 0.43
C GLY A 41 33.74 -22.20 0.80
N ALA A 42 34.58 -22.95 1.50
CA ALA A 42 34.24 -24.31 1.92
C ALA A 42 32.98 -24.32 2.78
N GLY A 43 31.92 -25.03 2.32
CA GLY A 43 30.64 -25.15 3.02
C GLY A 43 29.50 -24.25 2.51
N ALA A 44 29.70 -23.52 1.42
CA ALA A 44 28.61 -22.76 0.78
C ALA A 44 27.57 -23.69 0.15
N GLU A 45 26.29 -23.30 0.24
CA GLU A 45 25.21 -23.91 -0.54
C GLU A 45 25.28 -23.39 -1.98
N VAL A 46 25.27 -24.30 -2.97
CA VAL A 46 25.30 -23.93 -4.39
C VAL A 46 23.95 -24.29 -5.01
N LEU A 47 23.29 -23.31 -5.63
CA LEU A 47 22.04 -23.47 -6.35
C LEU A 47 22.25 -23.17 -7.83
N ASP A 48 22.00 -24.17 -8.67
CA ASP A 48 21.90 -24.00 -10.12
C ASP A 48 20.51 -23.46 -10.50
N LEU A 49 20.46 -22.27 -11.09
CA LEU A 49 19.22 -21.61 -11.46
C LEU A 49 18.73 -21.93 -12.89
N GLY A 50 19.46 -22.77 -13.65
CA GLY A 50 19.02 -23.26 -14.96
C GLY A 50 18.77 -22.16 -16.00
N GLY A 51 19.42 -21.01 -15.90
CA GLY A 51 19.21 -19.87 -16.81
C GLY A 51 18.08 -18.92 -16.39
N ALA A 52 17.53 -19.07 -15.19
CA ALA A 52 16.52 -18.17 -14.65
C ALA A 52 17.04 -16.72 -14.46
N VAL A 53 16.11 -15.77 -14.43
CA VAL A 53 16.44 -14.35 -14.30
C VAL A 53 16.47 -13.93 -12.85
N VAL A 54 17.59 -13.36 -12.41
CA VAL A 54 17.75 -12.76 -11.09
C VAL A 54 17.60 -11.25 -11.21
N VAL A 55 16.70 -10.68 -10.44
CA VAL A 55 16.55 -9.23 -10.26
C VAL A 55 16.90 -8.84 -8.82
N PRO A 56 17.26 -7.57 -8.55
CA PRO A 56 17.33 -7.10 -7.17
C PRO A 56 15.99 -7.38 -6.47
N GLY A 57 16.02 -7.58 -5.17
CA GLY A 57 14.83 -7.88 -4.41
C GLY A 57 13.71 -6.88 -4.66
N LEU A 58 12.52 -7.39 -4.95
CA LEU A 58 11.33 -6.57 -5.15
C LEU A 58 10.87 -6.02 -3.80
N THR A 59 10.67 -4.70 -3.74
CA THR A 59 10.23 -4.01 -2.53
C THR A 59 8.90 -3.32 -2.81
N ASP A 60 7.88 -3.68 -2.06
CA ASP A 60 6.59 -2.99 -2.11
C ASP A 60 6.72 -1.61 -1.47
N GLY A 61 6.42 -0.58 -2.22
CA GLY A 61 6.58 0.80 -1.79
C GLY A 61 5.56 1.27 -0.76
N HIS A 62 4.42 0.59 -0.63
CA HIS A 62 3.33 0.96 0.26
C HIS A 62 2.45 -0.25 0.57
N LEU A 63 2.43 -0.68 1.82
CA LEU A 63 1.61 -1.80 2.26
C LEU A 63 1.30 -1.73 3.77
N HIS A 64 0.31 -2.51 4.22
CA HIS A 64 -0.18 -2.53 5.60
C HIS A 64 -0.18 -3.96 6.16
N PRO A 65 0.98 -4.57 6.49
CA PRO A 65 1.08 -6.01 6.75
C PRO A 65 0.32 -6.48 7.99
N VAL A 66 0.34 -5.69 9.07
CA VAL A 66 -0.29 -6.09 10.35
C VAL A 66 -1.76 -5.71 10.37
N SER A 67 -2.11 -4.45 10.07
CA SER A 67 -3.51 -4.03 10.01
C SER A 67 -4.27 -4.75 8.89
N GLY A 68 -3.62 -5.00 7.76
CA GLY A 68 -4.19 -5.81 6.69
C GLY A 68 -4.44 -7.27 7.10
N ALA A 69 -3.52 -7.89 7.85
CA ALA A 69 -3.73 -9.24 8.36
C ALA A 69 -4.91 -9.31 9.36
N GLU A 70 -5.11 -8.26 10.16
CA GLU A 70 -6.26 -8.14 11.05
C GLU A 70 -7.57 -8.00 10.25
N ARG A 71 -7.62 -7.07 9.30
CA ARG A 71 -8.81 -6.79 8.47
C ARG A 71 -9.22 -7.99 7.61
N THR A 72 -8.26 -8.66 6.99
CA THR A 72 -8.51 -9.80 6.08
C THR A 72 -8.80 -11.12 6.81
N ALA A 73 -8.89 -11.13 8.12
CA ALA A 73 -9.31 -12.30 8.89
C ALA A 73 -10.80 -12.64 8.75
N GLY A 74 -11.62 -11.71 8.21
CA GLY A 74 -13.05 -11.87 8.01
C GLY A 74 -13.42 -12.43 6.64
N VAL A 75 -14.71 -12.28 6.29
CA VAL A 75 -15.25 -12.69 4.99
C VAL A 75 -14.66 -11.82 3.88
N ASP A 76 -14.11 -12.46 2.87
CA ASP A 76 -13.60 -11.80 1.68
C ASP A 76 -14.74 -11.45 0.72
N LEU A 77 -14.99 -10.16 0.51
CA LEU A 77 -15.98 -9.63 -0.42
C LEU A 77 -15.34 -9.00 -1.68
N SER A 78 -14.00 -9.00 -1.78
CA SER A 78 -13.27 -8.35 -2.87
C SER A 78 -13.60 -8.92 -4.26
N GLY A 79 -14.06 -10.17 -4.32
CA GLY A 79 -14.53 -10.81 -5.54
C GLY A 79 -16.00 -10.58 -5.90
N CYS A 80 -16.77 -9.87 -5.05
CA CYS A 80 -18.20 -9.64 -5.26
C CYS A 80 -18.42 -8.43 -6.18
N THR A 81 -18.89 -8.69 -7.40
CA THR A 81 -19.12 -7.63 -8.41
C THR A 81 -20.52 -7.07 -8.42
N ASP A 82 -21.44 -7.65 -7.64
CA ASP A 82 -22.84 -7.22 -7.51
C ASP A 82 -23.40 -7.52 -6.11
N LEU A 83 -24.53 -6.92 -5.80
CA LEU A 83 -25.16 -7.01 -4.49
C LEU A 83 -25.69 -8.43 -4.18
N GLU A 84 -26.01 -9.22 -5.19
CA GLU A 84 -26.42 -10.63 -4.99
C GLU A 84 -25.23 -11.47 -4.51
N GLY A 85 -24.06 -11.29 -5.10
CA GLY A 85 -22.82 -11.91 -4.67
C GLY A 85 -22.44 -11.52 -3.23
N VAL A 86 -22.55 -10.23 -2.89
CA VAL A 86 -22.32 -9.74 -1.51
C VAL A 86 -23.28 -10.43 -0.53
N ARG A 87 -24.58 -10.45 -0.82
CA ARG A 87 -25.58 -11.10 0.04
C ARG A 87 -25.32 -12.59 0.19
N ALA A 88 -24.95 -13.28 -0.90
CA ALA A 88 -24.67 -14.71 -0.87
C ALA A 88 -23.43 -15.03 -0.01
N ALA A 89 -22.36 -14.25 -0.13
CA ALA A 89 -21.15 -14.42 0.67
C ALA A 89 -21.43 -14.17 2.16
N LEU A 90 -22.13 -13.09 2.49
CA LEU A 90 -22.51 -12.78 3.87
C LEU A 90 -23.44 -13.85 4.45
N ALA A 91 -24.43 -14.34 3.69
CA ALA A 91 -25.35 -15.39 4.13
C ALA A 91 -24.62 -16.72 4.37
N ALA A 92 -23.61 -17.04 3.59
CA ALA A 92 -22.78 -18.21 3.82
C ALA A 92 -22.00 -18.07 5.15
N ALA A 93 -21.38 -16.92 5.38
CA ALA A 93 -20.61 -16.65 6.58
C ALA A 93 -21.48 -16.63 7.86
N VAL A 94 -22.67 -16.02 7.79
CA VAL A 94 -23.61 -15.99 8.94
C VAL A 94 -24.04 -17.39 9.33
N ARG A 95 -24.22 -18.33 8.38
CA ARG A 95 -24.61 -19.73 8.70
C ARG A 95 -23.55 -20.45 9.53
N ASP A 96 -22.28 -20.14 9.29
CA ASP A 96 -21.16 -20.79 9.96
C ASP A 96 -20.71 -20.04 11.22
N LEU A 97 -21.32 -18.84 11.47
CA LEU A 97 -20.98 -17.99 12.60
C LEU A 97 -21.63 -18.51 13.90
N PRO A 98 -20.87 -18.76 14.97
CA PRO A 98 -21.43 -19.10 16.27
C PRO A 98 -22.35 -18.00 16.80
N GLU A 99 -23.42 -18.39 17.51
CA GLU A 99 -24.39 -17.45 18.10
C GLU A 99 -23.68 -16.41 18.99
N GLY A 100 -24.01 -15.14 18.79
CA GLY A 100 -23.47 -14.01 19.56
C GLY A 100 -22.08 -13.56 19.14
N GLN A 101 -21.46 -14.19 18.15
CA GLN A 101 -20.19 -13.73 17.60
C GLN A 101 -20.38 -12.60 16.58
N TRP A 102 -19.34 -11.80 16.41
CA TRP A 102 -19.29 -10.74 15.41
C TRP A 102 -18.92 -11.30 14.03
N LEU A 103 -19.60 -10.85 13.01
CA LEU A 103 -19.18 -11.05 11.63
C LEU A 103 -18.21 -9.93 11.23
N ARG A 104 -17.00 -10.30 10.85
CA ARG A 104 -16.03 -9.39 10.22
C ARG A 104 -16.02 -9.66 8.73
N GLY A 105 -15.88 -8.61 7.94
CA GLY A 105 -15.72 -8.72 6.49
C GLY A 105 -14.82 -7.60 5.95
N TRP A 106 -14.33 -7.77 4.74
CA TRP A 106 -13.44 -6.79 4.10
C TRP A 106 -13.59 -6.82 2.57
N GLY A 107 -13.08 -5.77 1.93
CA GLY A 107 -13.05 -5.67 0.47
C GLY A 107 -14.42 -5.40 -0.16
N LEU A 108 -15.37 -4.81 0.58
CA LEU A 108 -16.67 -4.46 0.05
C LEU A 108 -16.54 -3.31 -0.94
N ASP A 109 -16.78 -3.59 -2.23
CA ASP A 109 -16.75 -2.57 -3.29
C ASP A 109 -18.11 -1.84 -3.39
N PRO A 110 -18.18 -0.50 -3.23
CA PRO A 110 -19.40 0.28 -3.47
C PRO A 110 -20.01 0.05 -4.85
N ASN A 111 -19.20 -0.28 -5.87
CA ASN A 111 -19.68 -0.58 -7.22
C ASN A 111 -20.62 -1.79 -7.27
N ALA A 112 -20.51 -2.73 -6.32
CA ALA A 112 -21.41 -3.88 -6.22
C ALA A 112 -22.86 -3.47 -5.91
N PHE A 113 -23.11 -2.27 -5.40
CA PHE A 113 -24.46 -1.77 -5.09
C PHE A 113 -25.18 -1.16 -6.30
N GLY A 114 -24.49 -0.90 -7.41
CA GLY A 114 -25.06 -0.23 -8.58
C GLY A 114 -25.59 1.15 -8.24
N ASP A 115 -26.88 1.38 -8.49
CA ASP A 115 -27.54 2.67 -8.19
C ASP A 115 -28.13 2.73 -6.77
N LEU A 116 -28.00 1.68 -5.96
CA LEU A 116 -28.43 1.67 -4.57
C LEU A 116 -27.38 2.28 -3.66
N PRO A 117 -27.79 2.95 -2.56
CA PRO A 117 -26.83 3.44 -1.59
C PRO A 117 -26.15 2.28 -0.85
N VAL A 118 -24.88 2.44 -0.49
CA VAL A 118 -24.22 1.54 0.44
C VAL A 118 -24.87 1.70 1.81
N SER A 119 -25.63 0.70 2.24
CA SER A 119 -26.35 0.73 3.52
C SER A 119 -26.66 -0.68 4.03
N ALA A 120 -26.89 -0.82 5.32
CA ALA A 120 -27.37 -2.06 5.91
C ALA A 120 -28.72 -2.49 5.31
N ASP A 121 -29.60 -1.54 4.97
CA ASP A 121 -30.90 -1.82 4.33
C ASP A 121 -30.73 -2.37 2.92
N SER A 122 -29.76 -1.89 2.15
CA SER A 122 -29.45 -2.40 0.80
C SER A 122 -28.97 -3.85 0.84
N VAL A 123 -28.20 -4.24 1.88
CA VAL A 123 -27.80 -5.64 2.08
C VAL A 123 -29.01 -6.53 2.44
N GLY A 124 -30.08 -5.94 3.01
CA GLY A 124 -31.30 -6.65 3.37
C GLY A 124 -31.20 -7.40 4.70
N THR A 125 -32.00 -8.47 4.85
CA THR A 125 -32.16 -9.18 6.13
C THR A 125 -31.03 -10.13 6.48
N VAL A 126 -29.99 -10.23 5.65
CA VAL A 126 -28.89 -11.20 5.85
C VAL A 126 -28.16 -10.96 7.18
N LEU A 127 -28.05 -9.70 7.62
CA LEU A 127 -27.37 -9.30 8.85
C LEU A 127 -28.34 -9.02 10.03
N ASP A 128 -29.62 -9.37 9.91
CA ASP A 128 -30.57 -9.12 10.97
C ASP A 128 -30.19 -9.85 12.27
N GLY A 129 -30.04 -9.08 13.36
CA GLY A 129 -29.65 -9.59 14.66
C GLY A 129 -28.16 -9.96 14.81
N VAL A 130 -27.38 -9.95 13.74
CA VAL A 130 -25.94 -10.26 13.74
C VAL A 130 -25.13 -8.96 13.87
N PRO A 131 -24.27 -8.82 14.89
CA PRO A 131 -23.32 -7.71 14.92
C PRO A 131 -22.27 -7.91 13.83
N ALA A 132 -22.22 -6.99 12.86
CA ALA A 132 -21.28 -7.09 11.74
C ALA A 132 -20.55 -5.77 11.50
N ALA A 133 -19.28 -5.88 11.21
CA ALA A 133 -18.39 -4.81 10.79
C ALA A 133 -17.68 -5.23 9.51
N ILE A 134 -17.98 -4.54 8.40
CA ILE A 134 -17.52 -4.91 7.06
C ILE A 134 -16.76 -3.72 6.49
N ASP A 135 -15.44 -3.85 6.38
CA ASP A 135 -14.61 -2.81 5.80
C ASP A 135 -14.86 -2.70 4.29
N LEU A 136 -15.02 -1.47 3.80
CA LEU A 136 -15.00 -1.20 2.38
C LEU A 136 -13.59 -1.45 1.82
N PHE A 137 -13.48 -1.57 0.51
CA PHE A 137 -12.22 -1.92 -0.15
C PHE A 137 -11.10 -0.90 0.15
N ASP A 138 -11.44 0.39 0.31
CA ASP A 138 -10.50 1.46 0.56
C ASP A 138 -9.98 1.53 2.01
N ALA A 139 -10.54 0.71 2.90
CA ALA A 139 -10.21 0.67 4.33
C ALA A 139 -10.37 2.01 5.10
N HIS A 140 -11.00 3.00 4.46
CA HIS A 140 -11.37 4.29 5.06
C HIS A 140 -12.83 4.33 5.53
N SER A 141 -13.60 3.27 5.23
CA SER A 141 -15.03 3.23 5.50
C SER A 141 -15.47 1.84 5.91
N MET A 142 -16.59 1.78 6.62
CA MET A 142 -17.16 0.54 7.15
C MET A 142 -18.68 0.51 6.93
N LEU A 143 -19.19 -0.65 6.56
CA LEU A 143 -20.61 -0.96 6.65
C LEU A 143 -20.89 -1.75 7.93
N ALA A 144 -21.52 -1.13 8.91
CA ALA A 144 -21.96 -1.73 10.16
C ALA A 144 -23.38 -2.22 10.08
N SER A 145 -23.68 -3.40 10.64
CA SER A 145 -25.07 -3.86 10.79
C SER A 145 -25.82 -3.02 11.82
N ARG A 146 -27.15 -3.06 11.77
CA ARG A 146 -28.00 -2.41 12.79
C ARG A 146 -27.63 -2.84 14.20
N ARG A 147 -27.34 -4.14 14.38
CA ARG A 147 -26.95 -4.68 15.69
C ARG A 147 -25.58 -4.15 16.15
N ALA A 148 -24.62 -3.96 15.24
CA ALA A 148 -23.34 -3.34 15.55
C ALA A 148 -23.51 -1.86 15.97
N LEU A 149 -24.35 -1.09 15.25
CA LEU A 149 -24.66 0.29 15.61
C LEU A 149 -25.30 0.41 17.00
N GLU A 150 -26.24 -0.49 17.32
CA GLU A 150 -26.87 -0.54 18.65
C GLU A 150 -25.83 -0.77 19.75
N LEU A 151 -24.93 -1.74 19.56
CA LEU A 151 -23.86 -2.07 20.52
C LEU A 151 -22.88 -0.90 20.68
N ALA A 152 -22.60 -0.18 19.62
CA ALA A 152 -21.76 1.02 19.63
C ALA A 152 -22.49 2.28 20.16
N GLY A 153 -23.80 2.20 20.45
CA GLY A 153 -24.60 3.32 20.91
C GLY A 153 -24.79 4.41 19.84
N ILE A 154 -24.74 4.03 18.55
CA ILE A 154 -24.90 4.94 17.41
C ILE A 154 -26.38 4.97 17.01
N ASP A 155 -27.08 6.03 17.37
CA ASP A 155 -28.53 6.23 17.16
C ASP A 155 -28.88 7.43 16.28
N GLY A 156 -27.89 8.17 15.79
CA GLY A 156 -28.05 9.36 14.96
C GLY A 156 -26.70 9.94 14.52
N PRO A 157 -26.70 11.13 13.91
CA PRO A 157 -25.49 11.79 13.45
C PRO A 157 -24.54 12.10 14.62
N ARG A 158 -23.25 12.01 14.35
CA ARG A 158 -22.17 12.35 15.29
C ARG A 158 -21.34 13.51 14.74
N ARG A 159 -20.70 14.26 15.64
CA ARG A 159 -19.70 15.27 15.27
C ARG A 159 -18.32 14.72 15.64
N PHE A 160 -17.38 14.92 14.72
CA PHE A 160 -16.01 14.53 14.88
C PHE A 160 -15.11 15.75 14.78
N ASP A 161 -13.99 15.75 15.50
CA ASP A 161 -12.98 16.79 15.42
C ASP A 161 -12.14 16.65 14.12
N GLN A 162 -12.15 15.47 13.49
CA GLN A 162 -11.57 15.20 12.18
C GLN A 162 -12.57 15.54 11.08
N GLY A 163 -12.19 16.40 10.13
CA GLY A 163 -13.11 17.13 9.26
C GLY A 163 -13.95 16.34 8.28
N SER A 164 -13.60 15.08 7.96
CA SER A 164 -14.29 14.25 6.96
C SER A 164 -15.02 13.03 7.54
N ALA A 165 -14.89 12.77 8.84
CA ALA A 165 -15.54 11.63 9.47
C ALA A 165 -17.06 11.84 9.60
N GLU A 166 -17.85 10.81 9.25
CA GLU A 166 -19.31 10.91 9.24
C GLU A 166 -19.98 9.58 9.63
N VAL A 167 -21.03 9.66 10.43
CA VAL A 167 -22.07 8.62 10.53
C VAL A 167 -23.15 8.97 9.51
N VAL A 168 -23.18 8.26 8.38
CA VAL A 168 -24.13 8.54 7.30
C VAL A 168 -25.55 8.22 7.76
N CYS A 169 -26.43 9.21 7.68
CA CYS A 169 -27.83 9.09 8.10
C CYS A 169 -28.79 9.27 6.93
N ASP A 170 -29.96 8.63 7.03
CA ASP A 170 -31.07 8.85 6.12
C ASP A 170 -31.72 10.25 6.36
N PRO A 171 -32.65 10.70 5.50
CA PRO A 171 -33.36 11.99 5.70
C PRO A 171 -34.11 12.10 7.01
N ALA A 172 -34.43 11.00 7.69
CA ALA A 172 -35.06 10.98 9.01
C ALA A 172 -34.04 11.05 10.15
N GLY A 173 -32.73 11.14 9.85
CA GLY A 173 -31.66 11.18 10.83
C GLY A 173 -31.27 9.82 11.40
N ARG A 174 -31.69 8.71 10.81
CA ARG A 174 -31.34 7.35 11.26
C ARG A 174 -30.04 6.90 10.58
N PRO A 175 -29.09 6.32 11.33
CA PRO A 175 -27.85 5.78 10.74
C PRO A 175 -28.15 4.71 9.68
N THR A 176 -27.51 4.83 8.52
CA THR A 176 -27.66 3.88 7.40
C THR A 176 -26.82 2.61 7.57
N GLY A 177 -25.85 2.64 8.47
CA GLY A 177 -24.82 1.63 8.64
C GLY A 177 -23.49 2.04 8.02
N LEU A 178 -23.46 2.96 7.05
CA LEU A 178 -22.23 3.45 6.47
C LEU A 178 -21.55 4.44 7.41
N LEU A 179 -20.29 4.16 7.74
CA LEU A 179 -19.40 4.98 8.55
C LEU A 179 -18.22 5.39 7.66
N LEU A 180 -17.92 6.68 7.60
CA LEU A 180 -16.86 7.24 6.77
C LEU A 180 -15.72 7.71 7.65
N GLU A 181 -14.50 7.38 7.25
CA GLU A 181 -13.21 7.67 7.88
C GLU A 181 -13.01 7.02 9.26
N ASP A 182 -11.76 6.92 9.64
CA ASP A 182 -11.33 6.18 10.85
C ASP A 182 -12.10 6.58 12.10
N ALA A 183 -12.29 7.88 12.36
CA ALA A 183 -12.93 8.34 13.60
C ALA A 183 -14.41 7.88 13.72
N ALA A 184 -15.12 7.66 12.63
CA ALA A 184 -16.46 7.09 12.65
C ALA A 184 -16.43 5.56 12.78
N CYS A 185 -15.49 4.89 12.08
CA CYS A 185 -15.29 3.44 12.16
C CYS A 185 -14.86 3.00 13.56
N GLU A 186 -14.01 3.77 14.24
CA GLU A 186 -13.55 3.52 15.60
C GLU A 186 -14.69 3.38 16.62
N LEU A 187 -15.84 4.01 16.39
CA LEU A 187 -17.01 3.83 17.28
C LEU A 187 -17.49 2.38 17.33
N VAL A 188 -17.43 1.67 16.21
CA VAL A 188 -17.80 0.24 16.12
C VAL A 188 -16.62 -0.62 16.55
N GLU A 189 -15.39 -0.29 16.13
CA GLU A 189 -14.18 -1.02 16.51
C GLU A 189 -13.94 -1.04 18.02
N ALA A 190 -14.37 0.00 18.75
CA ALA A 190 -14.23 0.07 20.21
C ALA A 190 -15.07 -1.00 20.94
N VAL A 191 -16.12 -1.53 20.32
CA VAL A 191 -17.01 -2.55 20.91
C VAL A 191 -16.92 -3.90 20.22
N ALA A 192 -16.30 -3.97 19.05
CA ALA A 192 -16.05 -5.21 18.34
C ALA A 192 -14.90 -6.00 19.00
N PRO A 193 -14.95 -7.33 19.03
CA PRO A 193 -13.83 -8.15 19.51
C PRO A 193 -12.58 -7.93 18.67
N ARG A 194 -11.43 -7.82 19.33
CA ARG A 194 -10.12 -7.75 18.69
C ARG A 194 -9.43 -9.10 18.76
N PRO A 195 -8.60 -9.45 17.75
CA PRO A 195 -7.78 -10.64 17.83
C PRO A 195 -6.80 -10.55 19.02
N SER A 196 -6.46 -11.68 19.61
CA SER A 196 -5.37 -11.73 20.57
C SER A 196 -4.03 -11.46 19.88
N PHE A 197 -3.03 -11.03 20.63
CA PHE A 197 -1.67 -10.79 20.12
C PHE A 197 -1.11 -12.01 19.36
N GLU A 198 -1.34 -13.23 19.87
CA GLU A 198 -0.89 -14.47 19.22
C GLU A 198 -1.64 -14.79 17.92
N GLU A 199 -2.92 -14.46 17.82
CA GLU A 199 -3.69 -14.58 16.58
C GLU A 199 -3.19 -13.58 15.55
N LEU A 200 -2.95 -12.34 15.96
CA LEU A 200 -2.42 -11.29 15.11
C LEU A 200 -1.00 -11.64 14.60
N CYS A 201 -0.11 -12.14 15.46
CA CYS A 201 1.20 -12.64 15.05
C CYS A 201 1.09 -13.77 14.02
N ARG A 202 0.19 -14.73 14.24
CA ARG A 202 0.01 -15.87 13.32
C ARG A 202 -0.50 -15.41 11.95
N ALA A 203 -1.53 -14.54 11.92
CA ALA A 203 -2.08 -13.99 10.69
C ALA A 203 -1.03 -13.18 9.92
N SER A 204 -0.30 -12.29 10.60
CA SER A 204 0.77 -11.49 10.01
C SER A 204 1.91 -12.35 9.46
N ALA A 205 2.32 -13.40 10.18
CA ALA A 205 3.36 -14.33 9.70
C ALA A 205 2.94 -15.04 8.40
N GLU A 206 1.68 -15.49 8.32
CA GLU A 206 1.15 -16.16 7.12
C GLU A 206 1.10 -15.20 5.91
N VAL A 207 0.62 -13.98 6.11
CA VAL A 207 0.59 -12.96 5.05
C VAL A 207 2.00 -12.62 4.56
N LEU A 208 2.93 -12.35 5.48
CA LEU A 208 4.32 -12.03 5.12
C LEU A 208 5.00 -13.19 4.38
N ARG A 209 4.70 -14.45 4.76
CA ARG A 209 5.18 -15.64 4.04
C ARG A 209 4.62 -15.71 2.62
N ARG A 210 3.33 -15.39 2.41
CA ARG A 210 2.71 -15.29 1.07
C ARG A 210 3.34 -14.18 0.25
N MET A 211 3.63 -13.03 0.84
CA MET A 211 4.34 -11.92 0.19
C MET A 211 5.74 -12.34 -0.28
N ALA A 212 6.49 -13.08 0.56
CA ALA A 212 7.77 -13.65 0.17
C ALA A 212 7.63 -14.66 -0.99
N ALA A 213 6.57 -15.49 -0.98
CA ALA A 213 6.29 -16.42 -2.08
C ALA A 213 5.92 -15.71 -3.40
N ALA A 214 5.37 -14.51 -3.32
CA ALA A 214 5.12 -13.65 -4.48
C ALA A 214 6.38 -12.91 -4.98
N GLY A 215 7.53 -13.08 -4.31
CA GLY A 215 8.81 -12.49 -4.73
C GLY A 215 9.18 -11.20 -3.99
N LEU A 216 8.39 -10.74 -3.02
CA LEU A 216 8.75 -9.58 -2.21
C LEU A 216 9.87 -9.92 -1.23
N THR A 217 10.89 -9.08 -1.17
CA THR A 217 11.99 -9.15 -0.21
C THR A 217 11.91 -8.07 0.85
N GLY A 218 11.10 -7.04 0.60
CA GLY A 218 10.93 -5.92 1.50
C GLY A 218 9.64 -5.15 1.25
N GLY A 219 9.34 -4.24 2.17
CA GLY A 219 8.18 -3.37 2.07
C GLY A 219 8.30 -2.11 2.93
N HIS A 220 7.61 -1.05 2.49
CA HIS A 220 7.42 0.14 3.28
C HIS A 220 6.06 0.05 3.97
N ALA A 221 6.08 -0.35 5.25
CA ALA A 221 4.88 -0.54 6.06
C ALA A 221 4.35 0.80 6.58
N MET A 222 3.12 1.12 6.23
CA MET A 222 2.46 2.40 6.54
C MET A 222 1.46 2.26 7.69
N ASP A 223 1.55 1.19 8.47
CA ASP A 223 0.62 0.81 9.54
C ASP A 223 1.27 0.66 10.92
N ALA A 224 2.27 1.49 11.24
CA ALA A 224 2.86 1.47 12.58
C ALA A 224 1.93 2.15 13.60
N ASN A 225 0.84 1.49 13.91
CA ASN A 225 -0.16 1.84 14.91
C ASN A 225 -0.51 0.60 15.76
N GLY A 226 -1.16 0.81 16.90
CA GLY A 226 -1.53 -0.29 17.79
C GLY A 226 -0.33 -1.17 18.17
N GLU A 227 -0.46 -2.48 17.98
CA GLU A 227 0.55 -3.48 18.35
C GLU A 227 1.55 -3.81 17.22
N SER A 228 1.50 -3.13 16.08
CA SER A 228 2.31 -3.46 14.87
C SER A 228 3.79 -3.64 15.17
N LEU A 229 4.40 -2.73 15.93
CA LEU A 229 5.85 -2.81 16.26
C LEU A 229 6.17 -4.04 17.13
N ALA A 230 5.29 -4.36 18.10
CA ALA A 230 5.45 -5.54 18.94
C ALA A 230 5.31 -6.85 18.11
N VAL A 231 4.38 -6.86 17.14
CA VAL A 231 4.22 -7.98 16.21
C VAL A 231 5.48 -8.19 15.39
N TYR A 232 6.04 -7.14 14.76
CA TYR A 232 7.27 -7.28 13.97
C TYR A 232 8.44 -7.77 14.82
N ALA A 233 8.61 -7.25 16.03
CA ALA A 233 9.65 -7.71 16.96
C ALA A 233 9.47 -9.20 17.31
N ALA A 234 8.25 -9.61 17.66
CA ALA A 234 7.95 -11.01 17.98
C ALA A 234 8.16 -11.96 16.79
N LEU A 235 7.77 -11.54 15.58
CA LEU A 235 7.99 -12.33 14.36
C LEU A 235 9.48 -12.49 14.05
N GLU A 236 10.28 -11.44 14.23
CA GLU A 236 11.73 -11.53 14.04
C GLU A 236 12.37 -12.47 15.07
N GLU A 237 12.04 -12.35 16.36
CA GLU A 237 12.54 -13.24 17.41
C GLU A 237 12.21 -14.72 17.15
N ARG A 238 11.04 -14.99 16.55
CA ARG A 238 10.59 -16.31 16.17
C ARG A 238 11.16 -16.82 14.84
N GLY A 239 11.95 -15.99 14.13
CA GLY A 239 12.46 -16.29 12.79
C GLY A 239 11.35 -16.37 11.71
N GLN A 240 10.24 -15.69 11.92
CA GLN A 240 9.04 -15.70 11.08
C GLN A 240 8.87 -14.40 10.27
N LEU A 241 9.84 -13.48 10.29
CA LEU A 241 9.83 -12.24 9.50
C LEU A 241 10.65 -12.42 8.23
N PRO A 242 10.04 -12.78 7.07
CA PRO A 242 10.79 -13.07 5.85
C PRO A 242 11.19 -11.82 5.07
N LEU A 243 10.53 -10.69 5.28
CA LEU A 243 10.71 -9.43 4.57
C LEU A 243 11.48 -8.42 5.40
N ARG A 244 12.19 -7.55 4.71
CA ARG A 244 12.80 -6.34 5.31
C ARG A 244 11.79 -5.20 5.29
N LEU A 245 11.35 -4.72 6.46
CA LEU A 245 10.31 -3.72 6.59
C LEU A 245 10.86 -2.36 7.06
N ARG A 246 10.41 -1.31 6.41
CA ARG A 246 10.57 0.09 6.83
C ARG A 246 9.23 0.58 7.31
N ILE A 247 9.15 1.00 8.56
CA ILE A 247 7.90 1.21 9.26
C ILE A 247 7.73 2.71 9.52
N ALA A 248 6.60 3.28 9.10
CA ALA A 248 6.27 4.68 9.29
C ALA A 248 5.13 4.81 10.33
N PRO A 249 5.43 5.27 11.57
CA PRO A 249 4.40 5.57 12.56
C PRO A 249 3.48 6.69 12.10
N TRP A 250 2.21 6.60 12.50
CA TRP A 250 1.20 7.59 12.17
C TRP A 250 1.37 8.88 12.98
N VAL A 251 1.14 10.00 12.31
CA VAL A 251 1.04 11.32 12.91
C VAL A 251 -0.31 11.91 12.56
N GLN A 252 -1.09 12.18 13.59
CA GLN A 252 -2.47 12.65 13.49
C GLN A 252 -2.58 14.16 13.78
N PRO A 253 -3.66 14.84 13.33
CA PRO A 253 -4.00 16.18 13.74
C PRO A 253 -4.03 16.31 15.27
N GLY A 254 -3.56 17.43 15.81
CA GLY A 254 -3.48 17.66 17.25
C GLY A 254 -2.25 17.04 17.91
N VAL A 255 -1.30 16.46 17.14
CA VAL A 255 -0.05 15.92 17.69
C VAL A 255 0.69 16.96 18.52
N SER A 256 0.99 16.62 19.76
CA SER A 256 1.74 17.49 20.66
C SER A 256 3.24 17.55 20.29
N PRO A 257 3.95 18.63 20.66
CA PRO A 257 5.41 18.69 20.47
C PRO A 257 6.18 17.56 21.17
N ALA A 258 5.65 17.02 22.27
CA ALA A 258 6.25 15.91 23.01
C ALA A 258 6.14 14.60 22.22
N GLU A 259 4.96 14.27 21.68
CA GLU A 259 4.73 13.09 20.84
C GLU A 259 5.57 13.16 19.57
N LEU A 260 5.67 14.33 18.93
CA LEU A 260 6.51 14.50 17.75
C LEU A 260 8.00 14.32 18.08
N ALA A 261 8.46 14.82 19.23
CA ALA A 261 9.83 14.62 19.70
C ALA A 261 10.10 13.13 20.01
N ASP A 262 9.12 12.40 20.55
CA ASP A 262 9.19 10.97 20.79
C ASP A 262 9.34 10.20 19.49
N LEU A 263 8.51 10.49 18.49
CA LEU A 263 8.60 9.90 17.17
C LEU A 263 9.99 10.12 16.54
N VAL A 264 10.54 11.32 16.67
CA VAL A 264 11.89 11.64 16.18
C VAL A 264 12.95 10.81 16.91
N ARG A 265 12.82 10.61 18.24
CA ARG A 265 13.79 9.81 19.01
C ARG A 265 13.79 8.34 18.62
N HIS A 266 12.62 7.78 18.28
CA HIS A 266 12.47 6.38 17.90
C HIS A 266 12.91 6.09 16.46
N GLN A 267 13.27 7.09 15.65
CA GLN A 267 13.77 6.85 14.30
C GLN A 267 15.04 5.98 14.31
N GLY A 268 15.02 4.93 13.48
CA GLY A 268 16.12 3.96 13.38
C GLY A 268 16.04 2.80 14.38
N GLU A 269 15.15 2.85 15.38
CA GLU A 269 14.89 1.70 16.25
C GLU A 269 14.29 0.54 15.47
N GLY A 270 14.64 -0.68 15.85
CA GLY A 270 14.15 -1.90 15.22
C GLY A 270 15.10 -3.07 15.39
N GLY A 271 14.91 -4.07 14.55
CA GLY A 271 15.70 -5.28 14.47
C GLY A 271 16.56 -5.35 13.22
N ARG A 272 16.90 -6.58 12.84
CA ARG A 272 17.69 -6.87 11.64
C ARG A 272 16.86 -6.63 10.36
N ARG A 273 15.58 -7.03 10.38
CA ARG A 273 14.66 -6.98 9.22
C ARG A 273 13.56 -5.95 9.34
N TRP A 274 13.46 -5.21 10.41
CA TRP A 274 12.49 -4.13 10.54
C TRP A 274 13.10 -2.92 11.24
N ARG A 275 12.62 -1.73 10.91
CA ARG A 275 12.99 -0.51 11.63
C ARG A 275 11.99 0.61 11.40
N ILE A 276 11.86 1.48 12.38
CA ILE A 276 11.14 2.74 12.26
C ILE A 276 11.94 3.67 11.33
N ALA A 277 11.29 4.14 10.25
CA ALA A 277 11.96 4.93 9.23
C ALA A 277 10.98 5.88 8.52
N GLY A 278 10.76 7.03 9.11
CA GLY A 278 9.84 8.05 8.62
C GLY A 278 8.61 8.22 9.48
N ALA A 279 7.63 8.95 8.94
CA ALA A 279 6.32 9.18 9.53
C ALA A 279 5.24 9.10 8.46
N LYS A 280 4.09 8.46 8.75
CA LYS A 280 2.90 8.43 7.89
C LYS A 280 1.93 9.52 8.32
N LEU A 281 1.46 10.29 7.35
CA LEU A 281 0.45 11.33 7.51
C LEU A 281 -0.66 11.12 6.49
N PHE A 282 -1.82 11.70 6.75
CA PHE A 282 -2.97 11.74 5.85
C PHE A 282 -3.29 13.20 5.56
N MET A 283 -3.45 13.60 4.29
CA MET A 283 -3.86 14.97 3.96
C MET A 283 -5.34 15.05 3.62
N ASP A 284 -5.90 13.96 3.12
CA ASP A 284 -7.32 13.82 2.79
C ASP A 284 -7.78 12.35 2.94
N GLY A 285 -9.02 12.08 2.58
CA GLY A 285 -9.59 10.74 2.44
C GLY A 285 -9.63 10.29 0.98
N THR A 286 -10.78 9.72 0.52
CA THR A 286 -10.92 9.09 -0.79
C THR A 286 -11.98 9.78 -1.67
N ILE A 287 -11.82 9.68 -3.00
CA ILE A 287 -12.81 10.17 -3.96
C ILE A 287 -14.09 9.33 -3.86
N ASP A 288 -13.96 8.02 -3.71
CA ASP A 288 -15.09 7.10 -3.61
C ASP A 288 -16.08 7.45 -2.50
N ASN A 289 -15.59 8.00 -1.40
CA ASN A 289 -16.41 8.39 -0.24
C ASN A 289 -16.73 9.88 -0.20
N GLY A 290 -16.19 10.69 -1.12
CA GLY A 290 -16.37 12.14 -1.12
C GLY A 290 -15.58 12.86 -0.03
N THR A 291 -14.51 12.24 0.46
CA THR A 291 -13.65 12.73 1.55
C THR A 291 -12.26 13.18 1.06
N ALA A 292 -11.95 13.01 -0.22
CA ALA A 292 -10.76 13.61 -0.82
C ALA A 292 -10.78 15.14 -0.75
N TRP A 293 -9.63 15.78 -0.83
CA TRP A 293 -9.55 17.25 -0.90
C TRP A 293 -9.19 17.68 -2.33
N LEU A 294 -10.24 18.09 -3.07
CA LEU A 294 -10.15 18.56 -4.45
C LEU A 294 -10.14 20.09 -4.54
N GLU A 295 -9.47 20.67 -5.56
CA GLU A 295 -9.54 22.11 -5.88
C GLU A 295 -10.96 22.55 -6.28
N GLN A 296 -11.71 21.65 -6.90
CA GLN A 296 -13.13 21.83 -7.21
C GLN A 296 -13.93 20.69 -6.61
N PRO A 297 -15.09 20.93 -6.00
CA PRO A 297 -15.92 19.87 -5.44
C PRO A 297 -16.16 18.73 -6.44
N ASP A 298 -16.42 17.54 -5.93
CA ASP A 298 -16.87 16.42 -6.75
C ASP A 298 -18.29 16.66 -7.33
N CYS A 299 -18.80 15.74 -8.15
CA CYS A 299 -20.10 15.88 -8.78
C CYS A 299 -21.28 15.86 -7.79
N HIS A 300 -21.03 15.49 -6.54
CA HIS A 300 -22.00 15.53 -5.43
C HIS A 300 -21.85 16.78 -4.56
N GLY A 301 -20.92 17.68 -4.88
CA GLY A 301 -20.62 18.87 -4.08
C GLY A 301 -19.81 18.57 -2.80
N GLN A 302 -19.17 17.40 -2.73
CA GLN A 302 -18.33 16.92 -1.64
C GLN A 302 -16.85 17.03 -1.99
N SER A 303 -15.96 16.38 -1.23
CA SER A 303 -14.51 16.37 -1.47
C SER A 303 -13.86 17.75 -1.39
N THR A 304 -14.21 18.55 -0.39
CA THR A 304 -13.80 19.96 -0.26
C THR A 304 -12.90 20.25 0.94
N GLY A 305 -12.61 19.26 1.77
CA GLY A 305 -11.91 19.44 3.05
C GLY A 305 -10.64 18.62 3.16
N ALA A 306 -9.66 19.18 3.87
CA ALA A 306 -8.48 18.44 4.29
C ALA A 306 -8.81 17.54 5.50
N PHE A 307 -8.02 16.48 5.67
CA PHE A 307 -8.05 15.65 6.88
C PHE A 307 -7.61 16.43 8.12
N TRP A 308 -6.68 17.37 7.96
CA TRP A 308 -6.25 18.29 9.02
C TRP A 308 -7.21 19.47 9.09
N PRO A 309 -7.93 19.66 10.22
CA PRO A 309 -8.85 20.80 10.38
C PRO A 309 -8.16 22.15 10.20
N ASP A 310 -6.88 22.23 10.56
CA ASP A 310 -5.99 23.35 10.22
C ASP A 310 -4.82 22.84 9.36
N PRO A 311 -4.85 23.00 8.03
CA PRO A 311 -3.73 22.60 7.17
C PRO A 311 -2.39 23.29 7.46
N ALA A 312 -2.41 24.44 8.19
CA ALA A 312 -1.18 25.08 8.62
C ALA A 312 -0.46 24.28 9.71
N GLU A 313 -1.19 23.53 10.52
CA GLU A 313 -0.61 22.59 11.49
C GLU A 313 0.16 21.47 10.78
N TYR A 314 -0.41 20.87 9.73
CA TYR A 314 0.28 19.90 8.88
C TYR A 314 1.60 20.48 8.35
N THR A 315 1.55 21.70 7.79
CA THR A 315 2.76 22.38 7.26
C THR A 315 3.83 22.56 8.34
N ARG A 316 3.44 22.89 9.57
CA ARG A 316 4.35 23.01 10.72
C ARG A 316 4.98 21.66 11.06
N VAL A 317 4.17 20.59 11.14
CA VAL A 317 4.63 19.24 11.47
C VAL A 317 5.62 18.73 10.42
N VAL A 318 5.33 18.90 9.13
CA VAL A 318 6.27 18.53 8.04
C VAL A 318 7.57 19.32 8.17
N GLY A 319 7.52 20.61 8.49
CA GLY A 319 8.71 21.43 8.72
C GLY A 319 9.57 20.95 9.89
N GLU A 320 8.96 20.55 11.01
CA GLU A 320 9.66 20.01 12.17
C GLU A 320 10.30 18.65 11.89
N LEU A 321 9.58 17.74 11.22
CA LEU A 321 10.09 16.44 10.80
C LEU A 321 11.24 16.59 9.80
N HIS A 322 11.11 17.48 8.80
CA HIS A 322 12.17 17.78 7.84
C HIS A 322 13.43 18.29 8.55
N ARG A 323 13.29 19.25 9.47
CA ARG A 323 14.41 19.78 10.28
C ARG A 323 15.10 18.69 11.10
N ALA A 324 14.32 17.71 11.58
CA ALA A 324 14.83 16.57 12.35
C ALA A 324 15.43 15.44 11.47
N GLY A 325 15.38 15.56 10.14
CA GLY A 325 15.88 14.53 9.22
C GLY A 325 14.93 13.35 9.05
N VAL A 326 13.65 13.48 9.41
CA VAL A 326 12.63 12.44 9.32
C VAL A 326 11.82 12.61 8.03
N PRO A 327 11.83 11.63 7.11
CA PRO A 327 11.01 11.66 5.91
C PRO A 327 9.52 11.44 6.24
N THR A 328 8.65 12.08 5.49
CA THR A 328 7.20 11.86 5.58
C THR A 328 6.69 11.06 4.38
N ALA A 329 5.72 10.18 4.63
CA ALA A 329 4.88 9.52 3.65
C ALA A 329 3.45 10.04 3.85
N THR A 330 2.97 10.87 2.94
CA THR A 330 1.67 11.53 3.10
C THR A 330 0.67 11.00 2.09
N HIS A 331 -0.42 10.39 2.59
CA HIS A 331 -1.59 10.06 1.80
C HIS A 331 -2.21 11.36 1.23
N ALA A 332 -2.31 11.46 -0.08
CA ALA A 332 -2.94 12.58 -0.77
C ALA A 332 -3.50 12.11 -2.12
N ILE A 333 -4.82 12.05 -2.21
CA ILE A 333 -5.59 11.57 -3.36
C ILE A 333 -6.08 12.74 -4.21
N GLY A 334 -6.65 13.77 -3.58
CA GLY A 334 -7.17 14.95 -4.23
C GLY A 334 -6.06 15.89 -4.69
N ASP A 335 -6.33 16.60 -5.77
CA ASP A 335 -5.39 17.55 -6.39
C ASP A 335 -5.02 18.71 -5.47
N ALA A 336 -5.95 19.21 -4.64
CA ALA A 336 -5.64 20.21 -3.62
C ALA A 336 -4.76 19.63 -2.51
N ALA A 337 -5.00 18.38 -2.08
CA ALA A 337 -4.18 17.69 -1.10
C ALA A 337 -2.75 17.50 -1.60
N VAL A 338 -2.57 17.00 -2.81
CA VAL A 338 -1.24 16.81 -3.44
C VAL A 338 -0.49 18.14 -3.52
N ARG A 339 -1.17 19.21 -3.98
CA ARG A 339 -0.57 20.55 -4.04
C ARG A 339 -0.11 21.03 -2.66
N HIS A 340 -0.97 20.91 -1.65
CA HIS A 340 -0.67 21.36 -0.30
C HIS A 340 0.52 20.60 0.32
N VAL A 341 0.62 19.29 0.10
CA VAL A 341 1.77 18.49 0.56
C VAL A 341 3.07 19.00 -0.07
N LEU A 342 3.08 19.26 -1.37
CA LEU A 342 4.27 19.80 -2.04
C LEU A 342 4.60 21.24 -1.59
N ASP A 343 3.59 22.08 -1.31
CA ASP A 343 3.79 23.42 -0.75
C ASP A 343 4.43 23.35 0.64
N ALA A 344 3.99 22.41 1.48
CA ALA A 344 4.57 22.18 2.81
C ALA A 344 6.04 21.74 2.73
N VAL A 345 6.36 20.81 1.82
CA VAL A 345 7.75 20.36 1.59
C VAL A 345 8.60 21.50 1.03
N GLU A 346 8.11 22.25 0.06
CA GLU A 346 8.81 23.41 -0.52
C GLU A 346 9.15 24.45 0.55
N ARG A 347 8.19 24.74 1.44
CA ARG A 347 8.38 25.63 2.58
C ARG A 347 9.43 25.09 3.56
N ALA A 348 9.37 23.79 3.87
CA ALA A 348 10.35 23.15 4.75
C ALA A 348 11.77 23.26 4.18
N VAL A 349 11.93 23.00 2.87
CA VAL A 349 13.21 23.16 2.16
C VAL A 349 13.67 24.62 2.13
N ALA A 350 12.77 25.56 1.92
CA ALA A 350 13.12 27.00 1.91
C ALA A 350 13.61 27.48 3.27
N VAL A 351 13.05 26.95 4.38
CA VAL A 351 13.39 27.36 5.75
C VAL A 351 14.63 26.62 6.27
N HIS A 352 14.76 25.31 6.00
CA HIS A 352 15.76 24.45 6.63
C HIS A 352 16.83 23.95 5.66
N GLY A 353 16.73 24.27 4.37
CA GLY A 353 17.58 23.74 3.31
C GLY A 353 17.10 22.37 2.82
N LYS A 354 17.61 21.92 1.65
CA LYS A 354 17.17 20.69 1.01
C LYS A 354 17.48 19.42 1.84
N GLY A 355 18.58 19.41 2.58
CA GLY A 355 18.98 18.26 3.39
C GLY A 355 19.14 16.96 2.57
N THR A 356 19.09 15.81 3.27
CA THR A 356 19.08 14.47 2.68
C THR A 356 17.70 13.81 2.77
N VAL A 357 16.71 14.51 3.34
CA VAL A 357 15.36 13.98 3.57
C VAL A 357 14.63 13.82 2.24
N ARG A 358 13.99 12.68 2.07
CA ARG A 358 13.19 12.34 0.88
C ARG A 358 11.74 12.12 1.29
N HIS A 359 10.95 13.17 1.21
CA HIS A 359 9.52 13.08 1.43
C HIS A 359 8.85 12.36 0.28
N ARG A 360 7.66 11.85 0.51
CA ARG A 360 6.88 11.15 -0.52
C ARG A 360 5.39 11.47 -0.37
N VAL A 361 4.73 11.51 -1.50
CA VAL A 361 3.28 11.61 -1.61
C VAL A 361 2.77 10.26 -2.06
N GLU A 362 1.79 9.74 -1.34
CA GLU A 362 1.17 8.45 -1.61
C GLU A 362 -0.10 8.63 -2.44
N HIS A 363 -0.40 7.66 -3.29
CA HIS A 363 -1.59 7.51 -4.13
C HIS A 363 -1.62 8.45 -5.34
N ILE A 364 -1.70 9.76 -5.17
CA ILE A 364 -1.67 10.77 -6.24
C ILE A 364 -2.68 10.42 -7.34
N GLU A 365 -3.92 10.11 -6.93
CA GLU A 365 -4.94 9.71 -7.90
C GLU A 365 -5.28 10.86 -8.84
N THR A 366 -5.30 12.09 -8.30
CA THR A 366 -5.40 13.31 -9.08
C THR A 366 -4.22 14.24 -8.81
N VAL A 367 -3.74 14.94 -9.85
CA VAL A 367 -2.65 15.91 -9.72
C VAL A 367 -2.76 16.98 -10.81
N PRO A 368 -2.66 18.28 -10.44
CA PRO A 368 -2.71 19.37 -11.40
C PRO A 368 -1.50 19.38 -12.35
N ASP A 369 -1.69 19.84 -13.58
CA ASP A 369 -0.63 19.86 -14.61
C ASP A 369 0.63 20.61 -14.18
N ASP A 370 0.46 21.77 -13.53
CA ASP A 370 1.55 22.61 -13.04
C ASP A 370 2.29 22.01 -11.83
N THR A 371 1.73 20.96 -11.25
CA THR A 371 2.25 20.33 -10.03
C THR A 371 3.13 19.12 -10.36
N VAL A 372 2.95 18.46 -11.51
CA VAL A 372 3.70 17.25 -11.90
C VAL A 372 5.21 17.46 -11.87
N ALA A 373 5.72 18.53 -12.43
CA ALA A 373 7.16 18.82 -12.48
C ALA A 373 7.77 19.14 -11.10
N ARG A 374 6.96 19.52 -10.11
CA ARG A 374 7.42 19.87 -8.77
C ARG A 374 7.96 18.67 -8.01
N PHE A 375 7.46 17.46 -8.26
CA PHE A 375 7.99 16.24 -7.65
C PHE A 375 9.49 16.07 -7.91
N ALA A 376 9.91 16.17 -9.18
CA ALA A 376 11.31 16.11 -9.55
C ALA A 376 12.13 17.29 -8.99
N ALA A 377 11.60 18.50 -9.08
CA ALA A 377 12.29 19.71 -8.62
C ALA A 377 12.57 19.70 -7.11
N LEU A 378 11.60 19.26 -6.32
CA LEU A 378 11.71 19.17 -4.86
C LEU A 378 12.42 17.88 -4.40
N GLY A 379 12.55 16.86 -5.26
CA GLY A 379 13.06 15.55 -4.91
C GLY A 379 12.10 14.75 -4.03
N VAL A 380 10.80 14.92 -4.26
CA VAL A 380 9.73 14.18 -3.61
C VAL A 380 9.43 12.91 -4.41
N ALA A 381 9.31 11.76 -3.75
CA ALA A 381 8.90 10.52 -4.40
C ALA A 381 7.40 10.55 -4.73
N ALA A 382 7.04 10.14 -5.94
CA ALA A 382 5.67 9.86 -6.32
C ALA A 382 5.38 8.37 -6.07
N SER A 383 4.67 8.06 -5.00
CA SER A 383 4.33 6.70 -4.61
C SER A 383 2.95 6.33 -5.13
N MET A 384 2.92 5.47 -6.15
CA MET A 384 1.72 5.17 -6.92
C MET A 384 1.29 3.72 -6.74
N GLN A 385 -0.03 3.52 -6.73
CA GLN A 385 -0.65 2.20 -6.70
C GLN A 385 -1.45 2.00 -8.00
N PRO A 386 -0.83 1.46 -9.06
CA PRO A 386 -1.50 1.27 -10.36
C PRO A 386 -2.76 0.42 -10.27
N THR A 387 -2.82 -0.47 -9.29
CA THR A 387 -3.97 -1.34 -9.02
C THR A 387 -5.22 -0.58 -8.59
N HIS A 388 -5.11 0.56 -7.91
CA HIS A 388 -6.27 1.38 -7.58
C HIS A 388 -7.02 1.81 -8.86
N CYS A 389 -6.27 2.25 -9.88
CA CYS A 389 -6.85 2.55 -11.18
C CYS A 389 -7.43 1.30 -11.87
N THR A 390 -6.68 0.19 -11.88
CA THR A 390 -7.04 -0.94 -12.74
C THR A 390 -8.11 -1.85 -12.14
N GLU A 391 -8.20 -1.94 -10.82
CA GLU A 391 -9.20 -2.80 -10.15
C GLU A 391 -10.53 -2.05 -9.92
N TYR A 392 -10.48 -0.77 -9.51
CA TYR A 392 -11.66 -0.05 -9.00
C TYR A 392 -12.26 0.95 -9.97
N THR A 393 -11.56 1.33 -11.05
CA THR A 393 -12.09 2.26 -12.05
C THR A 393 -12.36 1.57 -13.38
N ARG A 394 -13.21 2.18 -14.23
CA ARG A 394 -13.63 1.64 -15.53
C ARG A 394 -13.39 2.67 -16.63
N ALA A 395 -12.96 2.19 -17.79
CA ALA A 395 -12.67 3.05 -18.95
C ALA A 395 -13.92 3.77 -19.51
N ASP A 396 -15.12 3.28 -19.20
CA ASP A 396 -16.40 3.89 -19.59
C ASP A 396 -17.01 4.81 -18.51
N HIS A 397 -16.27 5.03 -17.41
CA HIS A 397 -16.65 5.88 -16.27
C HIS A 397 -17.98 5.44 -15.59
N THR A 398 -18.28 4.16 -15.62
CA THR A 398 -19.49 3.62 -14.95
C THR A 398 -19.27 3.32 -13.47
N ASP A 399 -18.03 3.33 -13.01
CA ASP A 399 -17.63 3.13 -11.62
C ASP A 399 -17.93 4.34 -10.73
N ASN A 400 -17.97 4.11 -9.41
CA ASN A 400 -18.28 5.12 -8.42
C ASN A 400 -17.25 6.27 -8.41
N TRP A 401 -15.97 5.95 -8.47
CA TRP A 401 -14.88 6.92 -8.46
C TRP A 401 -14.98 7.90 -9.64
N SER A 402 -15.14 7.39 -10.86
CA SER A 402 -15.26 8.21 -12.08
C SER A 402 -16.53 9.06 -12.08
N ARG A 403 -17.66 8.52 -11.60
CA ARG A 403 -18.94 9.25 -11.48
C ARG A 403 -18.82 10.42 -10.51
N ARG A 404 -18.12 10.23 -9.37
CA ARG A 404 -17.90 11.28 -8.39
C ARG A 404 -16.96 12.36 -8.90
N LEU A 405 -15.84 11.96 -9.48
CA LEU A 405 -14.84 12.93 -9.98
C LEU A 405 -15.34 13.68 -11.21
N GLY A 406 -16.13 13.02 -12.07
CA GLY A 406 -16.56 13.51 -13.38
C GLY A 406 -15.57 13.13 -14.48
N GLY A 407 -16.10 12.68 -15.64
CA GLY A 407 -15.33 12.04 -16.71
C GLY A 407 -14.14 12.86 -17.20
N GLU A 408 -14.25 14.17 -17.37
CA GLU A 408 -13.14 15.02 -17.83
C GLU A 408 -11.96 15.00 -16.84
N ARG A 409 -12.21 15.01 -15.55
CA ARG A 409 -11.17 14.92 -14.52
C ARG A 409 -10.63 13.49 -14.40
N ALA A 410 -11.51 12.48 -14.53
CA ALA A 410 -11.14 11.08 -14.52
C ALA A 410 -10.17 10.73 -15.66
N ASP A 411 -10.35 11.31 -16.85
CA ASP A 411 -9.44 11.13 -18.00
C ASP A 411 -8.03 11.69 -17.79
N ARG A 412 -7.80 12.48 -16.74
CA ARG A 412 -6.50 13.09 -16.40
C ARG A 412 -5.93 12.61 -15.06
N ALA A 413 -6.41 11.49 -14.56
CA ALA A 413 -6.01 10.92 -13.29
C ALA A 413 -4.89 9.87 -13.39
N PHE A 414 -4.43 9.36 -12.28
CA PHE A 414 -3.43 8.28 -12.16
C PHE A 414 -2.23 8.44 -13.11
N ARG A 415 -1.58 9.59 -13.08
CA ARG A 415 -0.59 10.10 -14.04
C ARG A 415 0.81 9.49 -13.85
N CYS A 416 0.90 8.16 -13.79
CA CYS A 416 2.15 7.43 -13.54
C CYS A 416 3.25 7.77 -14.57
N ARG A 417 2.89 7.80 -15.87
CA ARG A 417 3.83 8.08 -16.94
C ARG A 417 4.30 9.54 -16.94
N ASP A 418 3.38 10.47 -16.79
CA ASP A 418 3.73 11.90 -16.78
C ASP A 418 4.68 12.23 -15.62
N LEU A 419 4.43 11.65 -14.43
CA LEU A 419 5.31 11.76 -13.27
C LEU A 419 6.70 11.16 -13.59
N ALA A 420 6.75 9.96 -14.16
CA ALA A 420 8.03 9.33 -14.53
C ALA A 420 8.79 10.16 -15.59
N GLU A 421 8.12 10.67 -16.63
CA GLU A 421 8.71 11.48 -17.69
C GLU A 421 9.14 12.88 -17.21
N SER A 422 8.49 13.42 -16.15
CA SER A 422 8.93 14.65 -15.49
C SER A 422 10.26 14.52 -14.75
N GLY A 423 10.77 13.28 -14.58
CA GLY A 423 11.97 12.97 -13.80
C GLY A 423 11.70 12.66 -12.33
N ALA A 424 10.43 12.61 -11.91
CA ALA A 424 10.08 12.17 -10.56
C ALA A 424 10.45 10.69 -10.35
N ARG A 425 10.78 10.33 -9.13
CA ARG A 425 10.98 8.92 -8.73
C ARG A 425 9.62 8.31 -8.43
N VAL A 426 9.11 7.50 -9.37
CA VAL A 426 7.87 6.75 -9.21
C VAL A 426 8.18 5.47 -8.44
N VAL A 427 7.67 5.39 -7.22
CA VAL A 427 7.70 4.19 -6.38
C VAL A 427 6.39 3.46 -6.59
N LEU A 428 6.43 2.15 -6.81
CA LEU A 428 5.22 1.34 -6.93
C LEU A 428 4.98 0.55 -5.64
N GLY A 429 3.72 0.42 -5.29
CA GLY A 429 3.25 -0.37 -4.15
C GLY A 429 1.86 -0.94 -4.40
N SER A 430 1.45 -1.88 -3.58
CA SER A 430 0.14 -2.52 -3.66
C SER A 430 -0.93 -1.79 -2.86
N ASP A 431 -0.51 -1.17 -1.77
CA ASP A 431 -1.41 -0.70 -0.70
C ASP A 431 -2.24 -1.85 -0.08
N TRP A 432 -1.67 -3.08 -0.10
CA TRP A 432 -2.37 -4.22 0.49
C TRP A 432 -2.81 -3.93 1.92
N PRO A 433 -4.06 -4.19 2.33
CA PRO A 433 -5.06 -5.08 1.71
C PRO A 433 -5.99 -4.41 0.71
N ILE A 434 -5.82 -3.12 0.39
CA ILE A 434 -6.67 -2.39 -0.57
C ILE A 434 -6.67 -3.10 -1.92
N ALA A 435 -5.49 -3.49 -2.41
CA ALA A 435 -5.35 -4.24 -3.65
C ALA A 435 -4.37 -5.42 -3.49
N PRO A 436 -4.35 -6.39 -4.42
CA PRO A 436 -3.45 -7.53 -4.38
C PRO A 436 -1.98 -7.13 -4.30
N PHE A 437 -1.18 -7.83 -3.48
CA PHE A 437 0.23 -7.52 -3.22
C PHE A 437 1.22 -8.14 -4.22
N GLU A 438 0.78 -9.00 -5.14
CA GLU A 438 1.67 -9.68 -6.10
C GLU A 438 2.38 -8.65 -6.99
N PRO A 439 3.71 -8.45 -6.85
CA PRO A 439 4.42 -7.35 -7.50
C PRO A 439 4.40 -7.46 -9.03
N LEU A 440 4.39 -8.69 -9.57
CA LEU A 440 4.30 -8.91 -11.02
C LEU A 440 2.92 -8.53 -11.56
N GLY A 441 1.87 -8.74 -10.77
CA GLY A 441 0.50 -8.29 -11.10
C GLY A 441 0.39 -6.76 -11.09
N VAL A 442 0.93 -6.09 -10.07
CA VAL A 442 0.97 -4.62 -10.00
C VAL A 442 1.77 -4.03 -11.16
N MET A 443 2.94 -4.60 -11.48
CA MET A 443 3.75 -4.17 -12.63
C MET A 443 3.03 -4.40 -13.96
N ALA A 444 2.30 -5.51 -14.12
CA ALA A 444 1.48 -5.78 -15.30
C ALA A 444 0.37 -4.71 -15.44
N GLY A 445 -0.37 -4.44 -14.37
CA GLY A 445 -1.37 -3.37 -14.32
C GLY A 445 -0.81 -2.00 -14.69
N ALA A 446 0.38 -1.66 -14.20
CA ALA A 446 1.08 -0.42 -14.56
C ALA A 446 1.45 -0.34 -16.06
N ARG A 447 1.72 -1.48 -16.71
CA ARG A 447 2.15 -1.57 -18.12
C ARG A 447 0.98 -1.59 -19.10
N HIS A 448 -0.08 -2.37 -18.83
CA HIS A 448 -1.20 -2.50 -19.77
C HIS A 448 -2.50 -1.82 -19.31
N ARG A 449 -2.51 -1.21 -18.11
CA ARG A 449 -3.61 -0.38 -17.57
C ARG A 449 -4.94 -1.12 -17.47
N ARG A 450 -4.88 -2.38 -16.97
CA ARG A 450 -6.01 -3.28 -16.67
C ARG A 450 -5.67 -4.05 -15.40
N PRO A 451 -6.64 -4.77 -14.80
CA PRO A 451 -6.30 -5.75 -13.75
C PRO A 451 -5.24 -6.73 -14.24
N GLY A 452 -4.27 -7.04 -13.39
CA GLY A 452 -3.09 -7.81 -13.78
C GLY A 452 -3.39 -9.14 -14.46
N ARG A 453 -4.53 -9.75 -14.14
CA ARG A 453 -4.97 -11.06 -14.68
C ARG A 453 -6.33 -11.05 -15.38
N ASP A 454 -7.04 -9.91 -15.42
CA ASP A 454 -8.30 -9.79 -16.17
C ASP A 454 -8.15 -8.92 -17.43
N LEU A 455 -7.80 -9.57 -18.53
CA LEU A 455 -7.57 -8.92 -19.81
C LEU A 455 -8.86 -8.61 -20.59
N ARG A 456 -10.03 -8.99 -20.07
CA ARG A 456 -11.33 -8.75 -20.74
C ARG A 456 -11.74 -7.28 -20.61
N GLN A 457 -11.31 -6.61 -19.56
CA GLN A 457 -11.58 -5.19 -19.39
C GLN A 457 -10.76 -4.34 -20.37
N PRO A 458 -11.31 -3.25 -20.94
CA PRO A 458 -10.54 -2.30 -21.73
C PRO A 458 -9.49 -1.60 -20.85
N PRO A 459 -8.34 -1.17 -21.42
CA PRO A 459 -7.36 -0.41 -20.66
C PRO A 459 -7.95 0.92 -20.19
N HIS A 460 -7.76 1.25 -18.90
CA HIS A 460 -8.09 2.57 -18.38
C HIS A 460 -6.85 3.48 -18.44
N LEU A 461 -6.99 4.66 -19.05
CA LEU A 461 -5.91 5.65 -19.23
C LEU A 461 -4.63 5.03 -19.85
N PRO A 462 -4.70 4.40 -21.03
CA PRO A 462 -3.55 3.72 -21.63
C PRO A 462 -2.36 4.63 -21.90
N GLY A 463 -2.58 5.94 -22.03
CA GLY A 463 -1.52 6.95 -22.16
C GLY A 463 -0.62 7.07 -20.93
N GLN A 464 -1.07 6.57 -19.77
CA GLN A 464 -0.32 6.59 -18.52
C GLN A 464 0.41 5.26 -18.22
N ALA A 465 0.49 4.36 -19.21
CA ALA A 465 1.22 3.11 -19.09
C ALA A 465 2.73 3.32 -18.90
N LEU A 466 3.31 2.60 -17.96
CA LEU A 466 4.76 2.58 -17.73
C LEU A 466 5.44 1.61 -18.70
N THR A 467 6.68 1.90 -19.07
CA THR A 467 7.53 0.93 -19.77
C THR A 467 7.92 -0.22 -18.83
N PRO A 468 8.30 -1.41 -19.38
CA PRO A 468 8.78 -2.53 -18.56
C PRO A 468 9.88 -2.15 -17.59
N LEU A 469 10.83 -1.33 -18.03
CA LEU A 469 11.94 -0.87 -17.20
C LEU A 469 11.50 0.08 -16.09
N GLN A 470 10.58 1.00 -16.38
CA GLN A 470 10.02 1.89 -15.36
C GLN A 470 9.25 1.12 -14.28
N ALA A 471 8.45 0.12 -14.68
CA ALA A 471 7.72 -0.73 -13.75
C ALA A 471 8.66 -1.54 -12.84
N LEU A 472 9.71 -2.16 -13.39
CA LEU A 472 10.72 -2.87 -12.60
C LEU A 472 11.50 -1.91 -11.68
N ALA A 473 11.89 -0.74 -12.17
CA ALA A 473 12.56 0.28 -11.37
C ALA A 473 11.68 0.77 -10.20
N GLY A 474 10.35 0.80 -10.40
CA GLY A 474 9.36 1.16 -9.38
C GLY A 474 9.32 0.20 -8.18
N TYR A 475 9.73 -1.06 -8.36
CA TYR A 475 9.84 -2.07 -7.29
C TYR A 475 11.27 -2.32 -6.82
N THR A 476 12.28 -1.70 -7.43
CA THR A 476 13.70 -1.95 -7.11
C THR A 476 14.45 -0.66 -6.77
N LEU A 477 14.80 0.13 -7.77
CA LEU A 477 15.62 1.35 -7.62
C LEU A 477 14.88 2.45 -6.87
N ALA A 478 13.59 2.65 -7.18
CA ALA A 478 12.82 3.76 -6.64
C ALA A 478 12.51 3.60 -5.14
N PRO A 479 12.08 2.43 -4.63
CA PRO A 479 11.95 2.20 -3.19
C PRO A 479 13.27 2.36 -2.44
N ALA A 480 14.39 1.83 -2.99
CA ALA A 480 15.71 1.99 -2.39
C ALA A 480 16.09 3.48 -2.29
N TRP A 481 15.85 4.25 -3.36
CA TRP A 481 16.08 5.69 -3.36
C TRP A 481 15.19 6.41 -2.34
N ALA A 482 13.88 6.15 -2.33
CA ALA A 482 12.96 6.77 -1.38
C ALA A 482 13.32 6.47 0.08
N ALA A 483 13.97 5.33 0.31
CA ALA A 483 14.49 4.91 1.60
C ALA A 483 15.86 5.54 1.96
N GLY A 484 16.52 6.25 1.04
CA GLY A 484 17.91 6.71 1.22
C GLY A 484 18.91 5.56 1.28
N GLU A 485 18.65 4.47 0.55
CA GLU A 485 19.42 3.22 0.60
C GLU A 485 19.95 2.77 -0.77
N GLU A 486 19.94 3.62 -1.77
CA GLU A 486 20.37 3.32 -3.14
C GLU A 486 21.82 2.89 -3.25
N ASP A 487 22.66 3.24 -2.27
CA ASP A 487 24.07 2.82 -2.21
C ASP A 487 24.25 1.39 -1.68
N ARG A 488 23.15 0.76 -1.19
CA ARG A 488 23.20 -0.58 -0.57
C ARG A 488 22.02 -1.49 -0.90
N ALA A 489 21.06 -1.03 -1.70
CA ALA A 489 19.86 -1.79 -2.11
C ALA A 489 19.42 -1.42 -3.52
N GLY A 490 18.50 -2.21 -4.10
CA GLY A 490 17.89 -1.95 -5.40
C GLY A 490 18.74 -2.30 -6.61
N ARG A 491 19.95 -2.84 -6.42
CA ARG A 491 20.88 -3.25 -7.50
C ARG A 491 21.59 -4.56 -7.18
N LEU A 492 21.98 -5.26 -8.23
CA LEU A 492 22.90 -6.38 -8.13
C LEU A 492 24.35 -5.84 -8.22
N ALA A 493 24.92 -5.45 -7.09
CA ALA A 493 26.27 -4.90 -7.03
C ALA A 493 27.00 -5.39 -5.77
N VAL A 494 28.32 -5.56 -5.85
CA VAL A 494 29.15 -5.97 -4.72
C VAL A 494 28.97 -5.00 -3.55
N GLY A 495 28.76 -5.53 -2.35
CA GLY A 495 28.51 -4.78 -1.12
C GLY A 495 27.03 -4.42 -0.91
N HIS A 496 26.17 -4.53 -1.94
CA HIS A 496 24.72 -4.36 -1.76
C HIS A 496 24.13 -5.52 -0.97
N ARG A 497 22.94 -5.30 -0.40
CA ARG A 497 22.19 -6.34 0.30
C ARG A 497 21.90 -7.51 -0.61
N ALA A 498 21.98 -8.70 -0.05
CA ALA A 498 21.60 -9.94 -0.71
C ALA A 498 20.06 -10.13 -0.63
N ASP A 499 19.31 -9.14 -1.11
CA ASP A 499 17.87 -9.19 -1.31
C ASP A 499 17.63 -9.40 -2.82
N LEU A 500 17.07 -10.57 -3.20
CA LEU A 500 17.00 -11.03 -4.60
C LEU A 500 15.65 -11.71 -4.88
N THR A 501 15.16 -11.53 -6.10
CA THR A 501 14.02 -12.30 -6.62
C THR A 501 14.44 -13.02 -7.89
N VAL A 502 14.19 -14.33 -7.96
CA VAL A 502 14.50 -15.17 -9.14
C VAL A 502 13.19 -15.49 -9.87
N LEU A 503 13.15 -15.11 -11.14
CA LEU A 503 11.99 -15.22 -12.02
C LEU A 503 12.24 -16.26 -13.12
N GLY A 504 11.21 -17.02 -13.47
CA GLY A 504 11.30 -18.01 -14.54
C GLY A 504 11.46 -17.41 -15.94
N GLN A 505 11.13 -16.13 -16.12
CA GLN A 505 11.23 -15.42 -17.40
C GLN A 505 11.77 -13.99 -17.19
N ASP A 506 12.21 -13.37 -18.28
CA ASP A 506 12.70 -12.00 -18.32
C ASP A 506 11.53 -11.00 -18.19
N PRO A 507 11.41 -10.27 -17.07
CA PRO A 507 10.30 -9.35 -16.83
C PRO A 507 10.30 -8.15 -17.79
N LEU A 508 11.40 -7.87 -18.50
CA LEU A 508 11.44 -6.80 -19.49
C LEU A 508 11.02 -7.26 -20.89
N ALA A 509 11.16 -8.57 -21.18
CA ALA A 509 10.91 -9.13 -22.50
C ALA A 509 9.58 -9.89 -22.61
N VAL A 510 9.06 -10.39 -21.49
CA VAL A 510 7.76 -11.09 -21.46
C VAL A 510 6.64 -10.12 -21.87
N PRO A 511 5.64 -10.59 -22.66
CA PRO A 511 4.47 -9.79 -22.99
C PRO A 511 3.80 -9.22 -21.73
N ASP A 512 3.31 -7.98 -21.81
CA ASP A 512 2.67 -7.32 -20.66
C ASP A 512 1.52 -8.15 -20.06
N THR A 513 0.80 -8.86 -20.93
CA THR A 513 -0.34 -9.70 -20.57
C THR A 513 0.02 -11.04 -19.92
N GLU A 514 1.29 -11.42 -19.92
CA GLU A 514 1.81 -12.65 -19.33
C GLU A 514 2.67 -12.39 -18.08
N LEU A 515 3.01 -11.12 -17.80
CA LEU A 515 3.91 -10.78 -16.71
C LEU A 515 3.38 -11.24 -15.34
N ALA A 516 2.08 -11.10 -15.09
CA ALA A 516 1.47 -11.50 -13.83
C ALA A 516 1.57 -13.01 -13.54
N ASP A 517 1.78 -13.83 -14.58
CA ASP A 517 1.86 -15.30 -14.50
C ASP A 517 3.30 -15.82 -14.52
N VAL A 518 4.30 -14.94 -14.62
CA VAL A 518 5.71 -15.34 -14.55
C VAL A 518 6.00 -15.98 -13.18
N PRO A 519 6.51 -17.22 -13.13
CA PRO A 519 6.74 -17.88 -11.85
C PRO A 519 7.89 -17.25 -11.08
N VAL A 520 7.68 -17.03 -9.77
CA VAL A 520 8.73 -16.73 -8.80
C VAL A 520 9.35 -18.05 -8.35
N LEU A 521 10.62 -18.26 -8.69
CA LEU A 521 11.33 -19.53 -8.41
C LEU A 521 12.03 -19.51 -7.05
N LEU A 522 12.57 -18.34 -6.67
CA LEU A 522 13.29 -18.17 -5.42
C LEU A 522 13.18 -16.72 -4.94
N THR A 523 13.02 -16.56 -3.64
CA THR A 523 13.15 -15.26 -2.96
C THR A 523 14.23 -15.36 -1.89
N VAL A 524 15.16 -14.42 -1.92
CA VAL A 524 16.25 -14.31 -0.94
C VAL A 524 16.15 -12.95 -0.27
N SER A 525 16.06 -12.91 1.04
CA SER A 525 16.09 -11.68 1.82
C SER A 525 17.21 -11.79 2.86
N ASP A 526 18.08 -10.77 2.87
CA ASP A 526 19.24 -10.70 3.78
C ASP A 526 20.19 -11.92 3.66
N GLY A 527 20.30 -12.47 2.44
CA GLY A 527 21.11 -13.66 2.15
C GLY A 527 20.47 -14.99 2.53
N GLU A 528 19.26 -14.99 3.06
CA GLU A 528 18.51 -16.19 3.44
C GLU A 528 17.39 -16.49 2.43
N VAL A 529 17.24 -17.75 2.05
CA VAL A 529 16.12 -18.20 1.21
C VAL A 529 14.83 -18.12 2.01
N THR A 530 13.94 -17.20 1.63
CA THR A 530 12.63 -17.01 2.28
C THR A 530 11.50 -17.69 1.53
N HIS A 531 11.70 -18.01 0.25
CA HIS A 531 10.80 -18.83 -0.56
C HIS A 531 11.59 -19.60 -1.63
N ARG A 532 11.19 -20.83 -1.90
CA ARG A 532 11.63 -21.67 -3.02
C ARG A 532 10.41 -22.39 -3.61
N ALA A 533 10.18 -22.21 -4.90
CA ALA A 533 9.17 -23.00 -5.61
C ALA A 533 9.53 -24.49 -5.58
N GLY A 534 8.54 -25.35 -5.38
CA GLY A 534 8.71 -26.81 -5.29
C GLY A 534 8.99 -27.46 -6.64
#